data_a16702a2db87f09b5b474eace5e7c2a3
#
_entry.id   a16702a2db87f09b5b474eace5e7c2a3
#
_cell.length_a   1.000
_cell.length_b   1.000
_cell.length_c   1.000
_cell.angle_alpha   90.00
_cell.angle_beta   90.00
_cell.angle_gamma   90.00
#
_symmetry.space_group_name_H-M   'P 1'
#
loop_
_entity.id
_entity.type
_entity.pdbx_description
1 polymer ?
#
loop_
_entity_poly.entity_id
_entity_poly.type
_entity_poly.pdbx_seq_one_letter_code
_entity_poly.pdbx_strand_id
1 'polypeptide(L)'
;MQQPVFAPPSFFARPDGLRLAYRYRPGAGPVIVFLPGYMSDMEGGKAVALDAWAAESGRAMLRLDYGGNGASEGRFEDGTLASWRDDALLLIDSLTQGPVLLAGSSMGGWLALLIALARPERVAGLVGIAAAPDFTEWGFTDADKALLRTEGRIAEPTPYGDQPYVTTLAFWESGQALRLLEEEIAISCPVRLLQGQEDPDVPWEIALRIARQLRSSDVQTLLIKDGDHRLSRDADIALLIRTVASLLDSL
;
A
#
# COMPACT_ATOMS: atom_id res chain seq x y z
N MET A 1 -7.64 25.13 4.30
CA MET A 1 -8.74 24.14 4.25
C MET A 1 -8.82 23.47 5.61
N GLN A 2 -9.99 23.40 6.25
CA GLN A 2 -10.16 22.65 7.49
C GLN A 2 -10.00 21.15 7.14
N GLN A 3 -9.20 20.45 7.93
CA GLN A 3 -9.13 18.98 7.82
C GLN A 3 -10.53 18.40 8.08
N PRO A 4 -10.98 17.43 7.27
CA PRO A 4 -12.25 16.77 7.52
C PRO A 4 -12.24 16.14 8.91
N VAL A 5 -13.24 16.47 9.74
CA VAL A 5 -13.40 15.85 11.06
C VAL A 5 -13.99 14.47 10.84
N PHE A 6 -13.14 13.45 10.86
CA PHE A 6 -13.60 12.07 10.78
C PHE A 6 -14.16 11.61 12.14
N ALA A 7 -15.17 10.75 12.12
CA ALA A 7 -15.55 10.00 13.31
C ALA A 7 -14.32 9.21 13.82
N PRO A 8 -14.19 8.90 15.14
CA PRO A 8 -13.07 8.10 15.61
C PRO A 8 -12.99 6.75 14.86
N PRO A 9 -11.76 6.19 14.65
CA PRO A 9 -11.61 4.88 14.03
C PRO A 9 -12.14 3.76 14.92
N SER A 10 -12.49 2.64 14.30
CA SER A 10 -12.70 1.37 15.01
C SER A 10 -11.38 0.67 15.26
N PHE A 11 -11.35 -0.26 16.23
CA PHE A 11 -10.15 -1.00 16.57
C PHE A 11 -10.41 -2.51 16.57
N PHE A 12 -9.44 -3.27 16.08
CA PHE A 12 -9.42 -4.72 16.11
C PHE A 12 -8.20 -5.19 16.92
N ALA A 13 -8.43 -6.07 17.91
CA ALA A 13 -7.35 -6.58 18.76
C ALA A 13 -6.65 -7.75 18.06
N ARG A 14 -5.33 -7.66 17.93
CA ARG A 14 -4.46 -8.77 17.55
C ARG A 14 -4.42 -9.83 18.65
N PRO A 15 -3.97 -11.06 18.35
CA PRO A 15 -3.81 -12.12 19.36
C PRO A 15 -2.87 -11.75 20.52
N ASP A 16 -1.89 -10.86 20.30
CA ASP A 16 -0.96 -10.34 21.31
C ASP A 16 -1.53 -9.15 22.11
N GLY A 17 -2.76 -8.73 21.81
CA GLY A 17 -3.47 -7.64 22.48
C GLY A 17 -3.28 -6.25 21.87
N LEU A 18 -2.35 -6.05 20.91
CA LEU A 18 -2.19 -4.79 20.21
C LEU A 18 -3.43 -4.47 19.38
N ARG A 19 -3.91 -3.22 19.42
CA ARG A 19 -5.10 -2.80 18.69
C ARG A 19 -4.74 -2.10 17.38
N LEU A 20 -5.27 -2.63 16.27
CA LEU A 20 -5.15 -2.08 14.92
C LEU A 20 -6.35 -1.18 14.61
N ALA A 21 -6.08 0.03 14.16
CA ALA A 21 -7.11 0.99 13.77
C ALA A 21 -7.58 0.73 12.34
N TYR A 22 -8.89 0.88 12.12
CA TYR A 22 -9.49 0.74 10.80
C TYR A 22 -10.75 1.58 10.63
N ARG A 23 -11.14 1.79 9.38
CA ARG A 23 -12.46 2.30 8.98
C ARG A 23 -13.07 1.36 7.97
N TYR A 24 -14.23 0.84 8.27
CA TYR A 24 -14.97 -0.03 7.37
C TYR A 24 -16.28 0.61 6.96
N ARG A 25 -16.48 0.73 5.66
CA ARG A 25 -17.72 1.15 5.03
C ARG A 25 -18.38 -0.08 4.39
N PRO A 26 -19.56 -0.49 4.85
CA PRO A 26 -20.33 -1.53 4.15
C PRO A 26 -20.84 -0.99 2.80
N GLY A 27 -20.98 -1.88 1.82
CA GLY A 27 -21.46 -1.54 0.48
C GLY A 27 -21.49 -2.75 -0.44
N ALA A 28 -21.67 -2.51 -1.73
CA ALA A 28 -21.76 -3.55 -2.75
C ALA A 28 -20.42 -3.87 -3.40
N GLY A 29 -20.31 -5.06 -4.00
CA GLY A 29 -19.20 -5.55 -4.79
C GLY A 29 -17.99 -6.02 -3.96
N PRO A 30 -16.84 -6.26 -4.60
CA PRO A 30 -15.59 -6.49 -3.91
C PRO A 30 -15.27 -5.35 -2.96
N VAL A 31 -14.80 -5.67 -1.74
CA VAL A 31 -14.39 -4.64 -0.77
C VAL A 31 -13.10 -3.99 -1.26
N ILE A 32 -13.09 -2.68 -1.45
CA ILE A 32 -11.89 -1.92 -1.75
C ILE A 32 -11.05 -1.83 -0.47
N VAL A 33 -9.84 -2.37 -0.47
CA VAL A 33 -8.91 -2.28 0.66
C VAL A 33 -7.79 -1.33 0.30
N PHE A 34 -7.68 -0.20 1.03
CA PHE A 34 -6.58 0.73 0.83
C PHE A 34 -5.41 0.42 1.77
N LEU A 35 -4.23 0.26 1.19
CA LEU A 35 -2.97 -0.06 1.88
C LEU A 35 -2.05 1.17 1.80
N PRO A 36 -1.81 1.88 2.93
CA PRO A 36 -0.96 3.06 2.95
C PRO A 36 0.53 2.74 2.71
N GLY A 37 1.29 3.77 2.35
CA GLY A 37 2.74 3.70 2.16
C GLY A 37 3.53 3.75 3.47
N TYR A 38 4.85 3.74 3.35
CA TYR A 38 5.78 3.84 4.47
C TYR A 38 5.59 5.15 5.22
N MET A 39 5.50 5.10 6.55
CA MET A 39 5.23 6.24 7.43
C MET A 39 3.98 7.06 7.02
N SER A 40 3.00 6.39 6.44
CA SER A 40 1.70 6.96 6.08
C SER A 40 0.58 6.24 6.83
N ASP A 41 -0.64 6.77 6.72
CA ASP A 41 -1.80 6.27 7.43
C ASP A 41 -3.06 6.21 6.55
N MET A 42 -4.14 5.68 7.13
CA MET A 42 -5.44 5.52 6.46
C MET A 42 -6.19 6.83 6.19
N GLU A 43 -5.71 7.97 6.70
CA GLU A 43 -6.31 9.30 6.50
C GLU A 43 -5.61 10.08 5.37
N GLY A 44 -4.66 9.46 4.68
CA GLY A 44 -4.00 10.06 3.52
C GLY A 44 -4.97 10.42 2.40
N GLY A 45 -4.68 11.48 1.63
CA GLY A 45 -5.61 12.07 0.65
C GLY A 45 -6.17 11.07 -0.37
N LYS A 46 -5.37 10.11 -0.86
CA LYS A 46 -5.84 9.05 -1.78
C LYS A 46 -6.86 8.11 -1.12
N ALA A 47 -6.59 7.70 0.13
CA ALA A 47 -7.47 6.83 0.89
C ALA A 47 -8.82 7.49 1.16
N VAL A 48 -8.78 8.75 1.58
CA VAL A 48 -9.99 9.56 1.86
C VAL A 48 -10.80 9.83 0.59
N ALA A 49 -10.15 10.17 -0.51
CA ALA A 49 -10.82 10.41 -1.79
C ALA A 49 -11.51 9.15 -2.34
N LEU A 50 -10.84 7.99 -2.24
CA LEU A 50 -11.46 6.72 -2.60
C LEU A 50 -12.64 6.37 -1.69
N ASP A 51 -12.54 6.63 -0.38
CA ASP A 51 -13.65 6.38 0.55
C ASP A 51 -14.85 7.29 0.28
N ALA A 52 -14.61 8.56 -0.07
CA ALA A 52 -15.67 9.47 -0.47
C ALA A 52 -16.39 8.98 -1.74
N TRP A 53 -15.62 8.60 -2.76
CA TRP A 53 -16.19 8.01 -3.97
C TRP A 53 -16.91 6.69 -3.70
N ALA A 54 -16.37 5.82 -2.85
CA ALA A 54 -17.02 4.57 -2.45
C ALA A 54 -18.38 4.82 -1.76
N ALA A 55 -18.45 5.88 -0.92
CA ALA A 55 -19.70 6.31 -0.31
C ALA A 55 -20.75 6.72 -1.34
N GLU A 56 -20.36 7.57 -2.30
CA GLU A 56 -21.24 8.08 -3.36
C GLU A 56 -21.71 6.97 -4.31
N SER A 57 -20.85 5.99 -4.60
CA SER A 57 -21.13 4.86 -5.50
C SER A 57 -21.72 3.63 -4.81
N GLY A 58 -21.94 3.67 -3.47
CA GLY A 58 -22.49 2.58 -2.69
C GLY A 58 -21.55 1.36 -2.58
N ARG A 59 -20.24 1.54 -2.74
CA ARG A 59 -19.22 0.47 -2.70
C ARG A 59 -18.71 0.25 -1.27
N ALA A 60 -18.35 -1.01 -0.97
CA ALA A 60 -17.69 -1.34 0.28
C ALA A 60 -16.22 -0.94 0.27
N MET A 61 -15.72 -0.41 1.41
CA MET A 61 -14.31 -0.01 1.55
C MET A 61 -13.77 -0.26 2.95
N LEU A 62 -12.53 -0.72 3.02
CA LEU A 62 -11.73 -0.85 4.22
C LEU A 62 -10.47 0.01 4.09
N ARG A 63 -10.26 0.92 5.03
CA ARG A 63 -9.01 1.64 5.27
C ARG A 63 -8.43 1.17 6.59
N LEU A 64 -7.12 1.03 6.68
CA LEU A 64 -6.47 0.46 7.87
C LEU A 64 -5.12 1.12 8.13
N ASP A 65 -4.71 1.08 9.40
CA ASP A 65 -3.36 1.41 9.85
C ASP A 65 -2.68 0.13 10.35
N TYR A 66 -1.44 -0.08 9.91
CA TYR A 66 -0.61 -1.18 10.44
C TYR A 66 -0.17 -0.86 11.86
N GLY A 67 0.27 -1.86 12.63
CA GLY A 67 0.82 -1.67 13.96
C GLY A 67 1.94 -0.63 13.97
N GLY A 68 1.86 0.32 14.91
CA GLY A 68 2.80 1.43 15.02
C GLY A 68 2.60 2.57 14.02
N ASN A 69 1.57 2.52 13.16
CA ASN A 69 1.25 3.57 12.19
C ASN A 69 -0.10 4.23 12.52
N GLY A 70 -0.24 5.49 12.16
CA GLY A 70 -1.49 6.24 12.27
C GLY A 70 -2.11 6.17 13.66
N ALA A 71 -3.34 5.65 13.76
CA ALA A 71 -4.08 5.48 15.00
C ALA A 71 -3.91 4.07 15.63
N SER A 72 -3.20 3.14 14.98
CA SER A 72 -2.89 1.83 15.55
C SER A 72 -1.90 1.93 16.70
N GLU A 73 -2.05 1.04 17.69
CA GLU A 73 -1.10 0.94 18.80
C GLU A 73 0.24 0.37 18.33
N GLY A 74 1.24 0.46 19.21
CA GLY A 74 2.60 -0.01 18.97
C GLY A 74 3.57 1.12 18.65
N ARG A 75 4.78 0.77 18.26
CA ARG A 75 5.82 1.70 17.85
C ARG A 75 6.16 1.41 16.40
N PHE A 76 6.38 2.45 15.60
CA PHE A 76 6.73 2.31 14.19
C PHE A 76 8.00 1.46 13.99
N GLU A 77 9.00 1.68 14.83
CA GLU A 77 10.29 0.99 14.73
C GLU A 77 10.24 -0.51 15.05
N ASP A 78 9.16 -0.98 15.70
CA ASP A 78 8.93 -2.42 15.95
C ASP A 78 8.29 -3.12 14.74
N GLY A 79 7.82 -2.34 13.77
CA GLY A 79 7.17 -2.84 12.55
C GLY A 79 8.17 -3.40 11.53
N THR A 80 7.73 -4.43 10.83
CA THR A 80 8.43 -5.03 9.69
C THR A 80 7.49 -5.18 8.51
N LEU A 81 8.02 -5.36 7.31
CA LEU A 81 7.17 -5.60 6.14
C LEU A 81 6.27 -6.84 6.34
N ALA A 82 6.82 -7.90 6.94
CA ALA A 82 6.07 -9.11 7.26
C ALA A 82 4.95 -8.85 8.27
N SER A 83 5.25 -8.14 9.39
CA SER A 83 4.23 -7.85 10.40
C SER A 83 3.11 -6.96 9.86
N TRP A 84 3.42 -5.96 9.05
CA TRP A 84 2.41 -5.10 8.43
C TRP A 84 1.56 -5.82 7.37
N ARG A 85 2.16 -6.75 6.60
CA ARG A 85 1.38 -7.67 5.76
C ARG A 85 0.40 -8.50 6.60
N ASP A 86 0.87 -9.05 7.71
CA ASP A 86 0.06 -9.92 8.57
C ASP A 86 -1.04 -9.13 9.28
N ASP A 87 -0.80 -7.88 9.68
CA ASP A 87 -1.81 -6.95 10.20
C ASP A 87 -2.92 -6.70 9.16
N ALA A 88 -2.54 -6.41 7.92
CA ALA A 88 -3.50 -6.20 6.84
C ALA A 88 -4.32 -7.47 6.54
N LEU A 89 -3.66 -8.64 6.49
CA LEU A 89 -4.33 -9.93 6.31
C LEU A 89 -5.32 -10.21 7.45
N LEU A 90 -4.93 -9.96 8.70
CA LEU A 90 -5.81 -10.14 9.86
C LEU A 90 -7.07 -9.28 9.75
N LEU A 91 -6.93 -8.01 9.38
CA LEU A 91 -8.08 -7.13 9.21
C LEU A 91 -8.95 -7.52 8.01
N ILE A 92 -8.36 -7.85 6.87
CA ILE A 92 -9.09 -8.31 5.68
C ILE A 92 -9.88 -9.58 5.99
N ASP A 93 -9.25 -10.59 6.57
CA ASP A 93 -9.88 -11.88 6.85
C ASP A 93 -10.95 -11.78 7.94
N SER A 94 -10.79 -10.86 8.91
CA SER A 94 -11.74 -10.69 10.02
C SER A 94 -12.92 -9.79 9.70
N LEU A 95 -12.71 -8.74 8.86
CA LEU A 95 -13.71 -7.69 8.66
C LEU A 95 -14.43 -7.78 7.31
N THR A 96 -13.89 -8.56 6.36
CA THR A 96 -14.46 -8.65 5.01
C THR A 96 -14.81 -10.09 4.63
N GLN A 97 -15.84 -10.22 3.83
CA GLN A 97 -16.23 -11.50 3.23
C GLN A 97 -16.23 -11.39 1.70
N GLY A 98 -15.99 -12.53 1.01
CA GLY A 98 -15.94 -12.54 -0.44
C GLY A 98 -14.70 -11.85 -1.03
N PRO A 99 -14.77 -11.43 -2.30
CA PRO A 99 -13.62 -10.86 -3.01
C PRO A 99 -13.25 -9.46 -2.49
N VAL A 100 -11.96 -9.13 -2.59
CA VAL A 100 -11.42 -7.80 -2.31
C VAL A 100 -10.68 -7.24 -3.53
N LEU A 101 -10.68 -5.92 -3.69
CA LEU A 101 -9.82 -5.19 -4.60
C LEU A 101 -8.79 -4.44 -3.75
N LEU A 102 -7.50 -4.73 -3.96
CA LEU A 102 -6.42 -4.07 -3.23
C LEU A 102 -5.98 -2.79 -3.95
N ALA A 103 -5.93 -1.68 -3.24
CA ALA A 103 -5.37 -0.42 -3.73
C ALA A 103 -4.19 -0.03 -2.81
N GLY A 104 -2.96 -0.20 -3.29
CA GLY A 104 -1.75 0.01 -2.49
C GLY A 104 -0.89 1.14 -3.00
N SER A 105 -0.47 2.07 -2.13
CA SER A 105 0.39 3.18 -2.47
C SER A 105 1.82 2.96 -1.95
N SER A 106 2.83 3.10 -2.83
CA SER A 106 4.24 2.96 -2.47
C SER A 106 4.53 1.58 -1.82
N MET A 107 5.02 1.53 -0.58
CA MET A 107 5.15 0.29 0.19
C MET A 107 3.82 -0.49 0.27
N GLY A 108 2.68 0.21 0.36
CA GLY A 108 1.35 -0.44 0.33
C GLY A 108 1.09 -1.21 -0.97
N GLY A 109 1.71 -0.80 -2.09
CA GLY A 109 1.71 -1.56 -3.34
C GLY A 109 2.50 -2.87 -3.24
N TRP A 110 3.62 -2.86 -2.52
CA TRP A 110 4.36 -4.10 -2.21
C TRP A 110 3.53 -5.03 -1.32
N LEU A 111 2.94 -4.48 -0.26
CA LEU A 111 2.04 -5.24 0.62
C LEU A 111 0.85 -5.82 -0.16
N ALA A 112 0.28 -5.07 -1.12
CA ALA A 112 -0.80 -5.56 -1.98
C ALA A 112 -0.38 -6.79 -2.80
N LEU A 113 0.82 -6.78 -3.37
CA LEU A 113 1.36 -7.95 -4.08
C LEU A 113 1.55 -9.15 -3.13
N LEU A 114 2.12 -8.93 -1.93
CA LEU A 114 2.31 -9.99 -0.93
C LEU A 114 0.98 -10.57 -0.43
N ILE A 115 -0.04 -9.73 -0.23
CA ILE A 115 -1.38 -10.14 0.18
C ILE A 115 -2.06 -10.94 -0.95
N ALA A 116 -1.93 -10.50 -2.20
CA ALA A 116 -2.49 -11.23 -3.35
C ALA A 116 -1.86 -12.62 -3.52
N LEU A 117 -0.57 -12.76 -3.25
CA LEU A 117 0.10 -14.08 -3.22
C LEU A 117 -0.38 -14.94 -2.06
N ALA A 118 -0.67 -14.36 -0.90
CA ALA A 118 -1.14 -15.08 0.29
C ALA A 118 -2.63 -15.46 0.23
N ARG A 119 -3.44 -14.74 -0.55
CA ARG A 119 -4.91 -14.94 -0.67
C ARG A 119 -5.37 -14.86 -2.14
N PRO A 120 -4.83 -15.70 -3.03
CA PRO A 120 -5.13 -15.61 -4.47
C PRO A 120 -6.62 -15.82 -4.77
N GLU A 121 -7.34 -16.58 -3.94
CA GLU A 121 -8.77 -16.83 -4.07
C GLU A 121 -9.64 -15.65 -3.59
N ARG A 122 -9.08 -14.73 -2.81
CA ARG A 122 -9.79 -13.58 -2.26
C ARG A 122 -9.56 -12.30 -3.07
N VAL A 123 -8.39 -12.17 -3.69
CA VAL A 123 -8.00 -10.94 -4.39
C VAL A 123 -8.50 -10.96 -5.83
N ALA A 124 -9.59 -10.22 -6.09
CA ALA A 124 -10.21 -10.13 -7.41
C ALA A 124 -9.46 -9.15 -8.35
N GLY A 125 -8.74 -8.17 -7.81
CA GLY A 125 -7.97 -7.21 -8.60
C GLY A 125 -7.02 -6.39 -7.72
N LEU A 126 -6.04 -5.73 -8.37
CA LEU A 126 -5.03 -4.94 -7.70
C LEU A 126 -4.78 -3.60 -8.43
N VAL A 127 -4.69 -2.51 -7.67
CA VAL A 127 -4.23 -1.21 -8.15
C VAL A 127 -2.99 -0.80 -7.37
N GLY A 128 -1.85 -0.71 -8.05
CA GLY A 128 -0.60 -0.19 -7.50
C GLY A 128 -0.43 1.29 -7.85
N ILE A 129 -0.18 2.13 -6.85
CA ILE A 129 0.02 3.57 -7.01
C ILE A 129 1.44 3.89 -6.60
N ALA A 130 2.32 4.23 -7.53
CA ALA A 130 3.75 4.39 -7.32
C ALA A 130 4.31 3.19 -6.49
N ALA A 131 3.88 1.97 -6.85
CA ALA A 131 4.18 0.77 -6.07
C ALA A 131 5.69 0.51 -6.00
N ALA A 132 6.20 0.24 -4.79
CA ALA A 132 7.62 0.14 -4.50
C ALA A 132 8.03 -1.26 -3.97
N PRO A 133 7.73 -2.38 -4.68
CA PRO A 133 8.26 -3.66 -4.24
C PRO A 133 9.79 -3.66 -4.28
N ASP A 134 10.39 -4.37 -3.35
CA ASP A 134 11.84 -4.55 -3.24
C ASP A 134 12.64 -3.24 -3.02
N PHE A 135 12.01 -2.15 -2.55
CA PHE A 135 12.73 -0.89 -2.34
C PHE A 135 13.86 -1.03 -1.30
N THR A 136 13.80 -2.02 -0.42
CA THR A 136 14.89 -2.36 0.50
C THR A 136 16.15 -2.84 -0.25
N GLU A 137 16.03 -3.23 -1.52
CA GLU A 137 17.18 -3.59 -2.35
C GLU A 137 17.66 -2.43 -3.21
N TRP A 138 16.80 -1.85 -4.04
CA TRP A 138 17.19 -0.82 -5.00
C TRP A 138 17.16 0.61 -4.43
N GLY A 139 16.46 0.86 -3.32
CA GLY A 139 16.35 2.17 -2.67
C GLY A 139 17.45 2.47 -1.66
N PHE A 140 18.37 1.54 -1.38
CA PHE A 140 19.45 1.71 -0.41
C PHE A 140 20.81 1.49 -1.06
N THR A 141 21.76 2.39 -0.80
CA THR A 141 23.16 2.24 -1.21
C THR A 141 23.86 1.15 -0.39
N ASP A 142 25.01 0.68 -0.86
CA ASP A 142 25.82 -0.27 -0.10
C ASP A 142 26.29 0.32 1.25
N ALA A 143 26.49 1.65 1.32
CA ALA A 143 26.81 2.36 2.55
C ALA A 143 25.63 2.33 3.54
N ASP A 144 24.40 2.57 3.08
CA ASP A 144 23.20 2.51 3.91
C ASP A 144 22.98 1.09 4.44
N LYS A 145 23.13 0.08 3.56
CA LYS A 145 23.04 -1.34 3.94
C LYS A 145 24.12 -1.73 4.98
N ALA A 146 25.32 -1.17 4.87
CA ALA A 146 26.39 -1.38 5.86
C ALA A 146 26.04 -0.70 7.19
N LEU A 147 25.56 0.55 7.14
CA LEU A 147 25.17 1.31 8.32
C LEU A 147 23.99 0.64 9.05
N LEU A 148 22.99 0.14 8.34
CA LEU A 148 21.90 -0.64 8.94
C LEU A 148 22.43 -1.85 9.73
N ARG A 149 23.43 -2.57 9.19
CA ARG A 149 24.01 -3.74 9.87
C ARG A 149 24.84 -3.38 11.10
N THR A 150 25.48 -2.20 11.12
CA THR A 150 26.34 -1.76 12.24
C THR A 150 25.58 -1.01 13.31
N GLU A 151 24.66 -0.11 12.93
CA GLU A 151 23.94 0.78 13.84
C GLU A 151 22.51 0.29 14.17
N GLY A 152 22.02 -0.70 13.41
CA GLY A 152 20.66 -1.26 13.59
C GLY A 152 19.54 -0.38 13.01
N ARG A 153 19.83 0.85 12.62
CA ARG A 153 18.87 1.79 12.00
C ARG A 153 19.57 2.91 11.26
N ILE A 154 18.84 3.52 10.32
CA ILE A 154 19.16 4.81 9.70
C ILE A 154 17.98 5.74 9.85
N ALA A 155 18.23 7.05 9.83
CA ALA A 155 17.20 8.09 9.87
C ALA A 155 17.56 9.16 8.84
N GLU A 156 16.70 9.38 7.86
CA GLU A 156 16.94 10.27 6.73
C GLU A 156 15.87 11.37 6.69
N PRO A 157 16.29 12.63 6.45
CA PRO A 157 15.32 13.70 6.22
C PRO A 157 14.38 13.34 5.06
N THR A 158 13.12 13.75 5.17
CA THR A 158 12.11 13.56 4.12
C THR A 158 11.47 14.89 3.76
N PRO A 159 11.14 15.13 2.47
CA PRO A 159 10.38 16.32 2.07
C PRO A 159 8.89 16.24 2.46
N TYR A 160 8.43 15.10 2.98
CA TYR A 160 7.00 14.82 3.22
C TYR A 160 6.52 15.14 4.65
N GLY A 161 7.45 15.51 5.58
CA GLY A 161 7.12 15.85 6.95
C GLY A 161 8.34 16.25 7.77
N ASP A 162 8.11 16.71 9.01
CA ASP A 162 9.19 17.15 9.91
C ASP A 162 9.93 15.98 10.59
N GLN A 163 9.34 14.78 10.57
CA GLN A 163 9.95 13.58 11.15
C GLN A 163 10.77 12.86 10.09
N PRO A 164 12.01 12.45 10.40
CA PRO A 164 12.84 11.70 9.47
C PRO A 164 12.23 10.33 9.14
N TYR A 165 12.50 9.81 7.95
CA TYR A 165 12.24 8.41 7.66
C TYR A 165 13.22 7.54 8.44
N VAL A 166 12.69 6.70 9.31
CA VAL A 166 13.48 5.78 10.13
C VAL A 166 13.35 4.37 9.53
N THR A 167 14.46 3.81 9.07
CA THR A 167 14.52 2.41 8.63
C THR A 167 15.31 1.60 9.66
N THR A 168 14.70 0.56 10.21
CA THR A 168 15.35 -0.37 11.12
C THR A 168 15.97 -1.54 10.37
N LEU A 169 17.00 -2.16 10.94
CA LEU A 169 17.57 -3.41 10.40
C LEU A 169 16.51 -4.50 10.24
N ALA A 170 15.64 -4.65 11.25
CA ALA A 170 14.56 -5.65 11.20
C ALA A 170 13.58 -5.42 10.04
N PHE A 171 13.20 -4.16 9.77
CA PHE A 171 12.37 -3.84 8.62
C PHE A 171 13.11 -4.15 7.30
N TRP A 172 14.38 -3.72 7.17
CA TRP A 172 15.18 -3.95 5.98
C TRP A 172 15.37 -5.45 5.71
N GLU A 173 15.74 -6.25 6.72
CA GLU A 173 15.89 -7.71 6.60
C GLU A 173 14.58 -8.40 6.21
N SER A 174 13.45 -7.95 6.79
CA SER A 174 12.12 -8.43 6.42
C SER A 174 11.80 -8.14 4.95
N GLY A 175 12.15 -6.95 4.46
CA GLY A 175 12.01 -6.60 3.05
C GLY A 175 12.90 -7.46 2.16
N GLN A 176 14.16 -7.70 2.54
CA GLN A 176 15.07 -8.57 1.79
C GLN A 176 14.53 -10.00 1.65
N ALA A 177 13.89 -10.53 2.72
CA ALA A 177 13.28 -11.86 2.70
C ALA A 177 11.99 -11.96 1.87
N LEU A 178 11.36 -10.83 1.54
CA LEU A 178 10.07 -10.76 0.85
C LEU A 178 10.17 -10.13 -0.55
N ARG A 179 11.35 -10.13 -1.16
CA ARG A 179 11.56 -9.62 -2.53
C ARG A 179 10.76 -10.41 -3.54
N LEU A 180 10.27 -9.71 -4.58
CA LEU A 180 9.37 -10.26 -5.59
C LEU A 180 9.88 -10.09 -7.03
N LEU A 181 10.70 -9.06 -7.31
CA LEU A 181 10.97 -8.65 -8.69
C LEU A 181 12.02 -9.50 -9.41
N GLU A 182 12.65 -10.48 -8.75
CA GLU A 182 13.66 -11.34 -9.38
C GLU A 182 13.05 -12.53 -10.12
N GLU A 183 11.83 -12.93 -9.75
CA GLU A 183 11.15 -14.10 -10.30
C GLU A 183 9.74 -13.77 -10.77
N GLU A 184 9.04 -14.76 -11.35
CA GLU A 184 7.63 -14.60 -11.70
C GLU A 184 6.79 -14.38 -10.45
N ILE A 185 5.96 -13.33 -10.47
CA ILE A 185 4.98 -13.05 -9.42
C ILE A 185 3.68 -13.79 -9.79
N ALA A 186 3.34 -14.84 -9.03
CA ALA A 186 2.24 -15.76 -9.32
C ALA A 186 0.84 -15.17 -9.04
N ILE A 187 0.61 -13.92 -9.47
CA ILE A 187 -0.68 -13.22 -9.38
C ILE A 187 -1.35 -13.28 -10.75
N SER A 188 -2.59 -13.80 -10.78
CA SER A 188 -3.36 -13.98 -12.02
C SER A 188 -4.57 -13.06 -12.15
N CYS A 189 -4.95 -12.33 -11.09
CA CYS A 189 -6.03 -11.36 -11.17
C CYS A 189 -5.62 -10.12 -11.99
N PRO A 190 -6.58 -9.33 -12.49
CA PRO A 190 -6.31 -8.07 -13.19
C PRO A 190 -5.51 -7.08 -12.33
N VAL A 191 -4.50 -6.41 -12.92
CA VAL A 191 -3.66 -5.43 -12.25
C VAL A 191 -3.61 -4.11 -13.00
N ARG A 192 -3.69 -3.00 -12.26
CA ARG A 192 -3.51 -1.64 -12.79
C ARG A 192 -2.39 -0.96 -12.01
N LEU A 193 -1.43 -0.39 -12.73
CA LEU A 193 -0.28 0.30 -12.15
C LEU A 193 -0.31 1.77 -12.58
N LEU A 194 -0.33 2.68 -11.61
CA LEU A 194 -0.25 4.12 -11.80
C LEU A 194 1.13 4.59 -11.35
N GLN A 195 1.91 5.23 -12.24
CA GLN A 195 3.27 5.64 -11.93
C GLN A 195 3.61 6.99 -12.52
N GLY A 196 4.14 7.89 -11.69
CA GLY A 196 4.69 9.17 -12.11
C GLY A 196 6.06 9.01 -12.78
N GLN A 197 6.33 9.77 -13.88
CA GLN A 197 7.64 9.75 -14.50
C GLN A 197 8.62 10.76 -13.88
N GLU A 198 8.13 11.69 -13.05
CA GLU A 198 8.93 12.63 -12.25
C GLU A 198 8.95 12.22 -10.76
N ASP A 199 8.73 10.93 -10.48
CA ASP A 199 8.81 10.35 -9.15
C ASP A 199 10.29 10.27 -8.70
N PRO A 200 10.71 11.02 -7.66
CA PRO A 200 12.10 11.01 -7.20
C PRO A 200 12.42 9.80 -6.31
N ASP A 201 11.39 9.11 -5.78
CA ASP A 201 11.54 8.04 -4.78
C ASP A 201 11.48 6.64 -5.43
N VAL A 202 10.60 6.46 -6.42
CA VAL A 202 10.40 5.18 -7.11
C VAL A 202 10.64 5.37 -8.61
N PRO A 203 11.74 4.83 -9.15
CA PRO A 203 12.00 4.83 -10.59
C PRO A 203 10.80 4.25 -11.34
N TRP A 204 10.27 4.98 -12.34
CA TRP A 204 9.07 4.56 -13.06
C TRP A 204 9.21 3.21 -13.77
N GLU A 205 10.44 2.77 -14.05
CA GLU A 205 10.79 1.46 -14.58
C GLU A 205 10.38 0.32 -13.64
N ILE A 206 10.23 0.58 -12.33
CA ILE A 206 9.74 -0.41 -11.37
C ILE A 206 8.33 -0.86 -11.74
N ALA A 207 7.44 0.06 -12.15
CA ALA A 207 6.09 -0.31 -12.61
C ALA A 207 6.13 -1.24 -13.83
N LEU A 208 7.04 -1.01 -14.77
CA LEU A 208 7.23 -1.89 -15.94
C LEU A 208 7.82 -3.23 -15.53
N ARG A 209 8.73 -3.24 -14.54
CA ARG A 209 9.29 -4.49 -14.01
C ARG A 209 8.22 -5.32 -13.29
N ILE A 210 7.35 -4.70 -12.48
CA ILE A 210 6.20 -5.38 -11.89
C ILE A 210 5.33 -5.99 -12.99
N ALA A 211 4.92 -5.20 -13.99
CA ALA A 211 4.08 -5.66 -15.08
C ALA A 211 4.69 -6.86 -15.85
N ARG A 212 6.00 -6.85 -16.05
CA ARG A 212 6.72 -7.94 -16.71
C ARG A 212 6.77 -9.22 -15.88
N GLN A 213 6.89 -9.12 -14.55
CA GLN A 213 7.02 -10.28 -13.67
C GLN A 213 5.66 -10.90 -13.28
N LEU A 214 4.57 -10.17 -13.43
CA LEU A 214 3.23 -10.68 -13.12
C LEU A 214 2.82 -11.80 -14.09
N ARG A 215 2.28 -12.89 -13.54
CA ARG A 215 1.67 -13.99 -14.33
C ARG A 215 0.39 -13.56 -15.05
N SER A 216 -0.32 -12.58 -14.49
CA SER A 216 -1.57 -12.08 -15.07
C SER A 216 -1.37 -11.59 -16.50
N SER A 217 -2.30 -11.95 -17.40
CA SER A 217 -2.38 -11.42 -18.77
C SER A 217 -3.15 -10.09 -18.87
N ASP A 218 -3.89 -9.70 -17.81
CA ASP A 218 -4.60 -8.42 -17.74
C ASP A 218 -3.84 -7.44 -16.83
N VAL A 219 -2.77 -6.87 -17.36
CA VAL A 219 -1.96 -5.85 -16.68
C VAL A 219 -1.92 -4.59 -17.52
N GLN A 220 -2.26 -3.45 -16.90
CA GLN A 220 -2.16 -2.14 -17.53
C GLN A 220 -1.29 -1.22 -16.66
N THR A 221 -0.34 -0.54 -17.32
CA THR A 221 0.52 0.46 -16.66
C THR A 221 0.24 1.83 -17.26
N LEU A 222 -0.14 2.78 -16.40
CA LEU A 222 -0.37 4.17 -16.77
C LEU A 222 0.79 5.02 -16.27
N LEU A 223 1.57 5.56 -17.19
CA LEU A 223 2.67 6.48 -16.89
C LEU A 223 2.15 7.92 -16.96
N ILE A 224 2.27 8.65 -15.86
CA ILE A 224 1.87 10.05 -15.76
C ILE A 224 3.12 10.91 -15.95
N LYS A 225 3.20 11.62 -17.08
CA LYS A 225 4.42 12.30 -17.54
C LYS A 225 5.01 13.25 -16.52
N ASP A 226 4.17 14.07 -15.89
CA ASP A 226 4.52 15.07 -14.88
C ASP A 226 4.12 14.63 -13.44
N GLY A 227 3.88 13.33 -13.24
CA GLY A 227 3.49 12.75 -11.97
C GLY A 227 4.67 12.60 -11.03
N ASP A 228 4.50 13.04 -9.78
CA ASP A 228 5.42 12.83 -8.67
C ASP A 228 5.13 11.50 -7.94
N HIS A 229 5.89 11.21 -6.86
CA HIS A 229 5.67 10.02 -6.04
C HIS A 229 4.29 9.97 -5.39
N ARG A 230 3.76 11.12 -4.99
CA ARG A 230 2.51 11.19 -4.25
C ARG A 230 1.29 10.91 -5.12
N LEU A 231 1.33 11.27 -6.40
CA LEU A 231 0.17 11.19 -7.31
C LEU A 231 -1.11 11.66 -6.62
N SER A 232 -1.06 12.89 -6.06
CA SER A 232 -2.10 13.42 -5.19
C SER A 232 -2.74 14.72 -5.70
N ARG A 233 -2.39 15.17 -6.92
CA ARG A 233 -3.09 16.28 -7.57
C ARG A 233 -4.53 15.86 -7.90
N ASP A 234 -5.44 16.80 -8.07
CA ASP A 234 -6.85 16.50 -8.40
C ASP A 234 -6.98 15.59 -9.63
N ALA A 235 -6.14 15.80 -10.66
CA ALA A 235 -6.10 14.96 -11.85
C ALA A 235 -5.64 13.52 -11.55
N ASP A 236 -4.67 13.34 -10.66
CA ASP A 236 -4.16 12.03 -10.25
C ASP A 236 -5.20 11.27 -9.43
N ILE A 237 -5.86 11.94 -8.49
CA ILE A 237 -6.95 11.37 -7.70
C ILE A 237 -8.13 10.97 -8.62
N ALA A 238 -8.50 11.83 -9.56
CA ALA A 238 -9.54 11.50 -10.53
C ALA A 238 -9.15 10.30 -11.43
N LEU A 239 -7.87 10.19 -11.80
CA LEU A 239 -7.35 9.04 -12.55
C LEU A 239 -7.41 7.75 -11.70
N LEU A 240 -6.99 7.80 -10.43
CA LEU A 240 -7.08 6.69 -9.50
C LEU A 240 -8.52 6.18 -9.36
N ILE A 241 -9.47 7.09 -9.11
CA ILE A 241 -10.88 6.76 -8.96
C ILE A 241 -11.42 6.09 -10.24
N ARG A 242 -11.15 6.66 -11.41
CA ARG A 242 -11.58 6.05 -12.71
C ARG A 242 -10.97 4.66 -12.92
N THR A 243 -9.70 4.48 -12.54
CA THR A 243 -9.00 3.20 -12.67
C THR A 243 -9.63 2.14 -11.76
N VAL A 244 -9.92 2.49 -10.50
CA VAL A 244 -10.60 1.60 -9.55
C VAL A 244 -12.02 1.28 -10.02
N ALA A 245 -12.79 2.28 -10.46
CA ALA A 245 -14.15 2.10 -10.98
C ALA A 245 -14.17 1.16 -12.19
N SER A 246 -13.35 1.44 -13.20
CA SER A 246 -13.24 0.61 -14.40
C SER A 246 -12.83 -0.83 -14.10
N LEU A 247 -11.90 -1.02 -13.16
CA LEU A 247 -11.49 -2.37 -12.76
C LEU A 247 -12.64 -3.10 -12.06
N LEU A 248 -13.34 -2.46 -11.13
CA LEU A 248 -14.50 -3.05 -10.44
C LEU A 248 -15.64 -3.41 -11.40
N ASP A 249 -15.85 -2.62 -12.46
CA ASP A 249 -16.89 -2.88 -13.46
C ASP A 249 -16.55 -4.07 -14.38
N SER A 250 -15.27 -4.49 -14.39
CA SER A 250 -14.79 -5.65 -15.18
C SER A 250 -14.73 -6.96 -14.38
N LEU A 251 -14.90 -6.90 -13.04
CA LEU A 251 -14.90 -8.05 -12.13
C LEU A 251 -16.31 -8.64 -11.95
#